data_db107a1dbb364b971373cc33755f9009
#
_entry.id   db107a1dbb364b971373cc33755f9009
#
_cell.length_a   1.000
_cell.length_b   1.000
_cell.length_c   1.000
_cell.angle_alpha   90.00
_cell.angle_beta   90.00
_cell.angle_gamma   90.00
#
_symmetry.space_group_name_H-M   'P 1'
#
loop_
_entity.id
_entity.type
_entity.pdbx_description
1 polymer ?
#
loop_
_entity_poly.entity_id
_entity_poly.type
_entity_poly.pdbx_seq_one_letter_code
_entity_poly.pdbx_strand_id
1 'polypeptide(L)'
;MVVCRFVHFSVVLLIFGACAFRPLLRGTGPGSVIDGQLRTACRVLAWVGLASGVAWLLLTTHSMAGSWPQTLDPATLWLVLGSTFFGQVWAFHLLFCVLLLIALQGRGGFNLIGLLSCVLLATLAPVGHGAMLDGWRGQLLMLNQWVHLVCVGAWIGGLAGLLLVLARPDGHTVSVILQRFSNLGFVLVAGIIVTGLINTRVLTGALWPTPLFEGFALILLVKVTLVAVMLLLALFNLLMSRAGHLAILRTSVACEWLFGLAAVAAVSLLGTLAPLVVV
;
A
#
# COMPACT_ATOMS: atom_id res chain seq x y z
N MET A 1 -5.74 13.91 9.64
CA MET A 1 -4.63 13.54 8.74
C MET A 1 -4.32 12.04 8.77
N VAL A 2 -4.01 11.40 9.91
CA VAL A 2 -3.61 9.96 9.99
C VAL A 2 -4.63 9.01 9.36
N VAL A 3 -5.91 9.11 9.73
CA VAL A 3 -6.99 8.26 9.18
C VAL A 3 -7.12 8.43 7.66
N CYS A 4 -7.05 9.67 7.16
CA CYS A 4 -7.10 9.94 5.72
C CYS A 4 -5.92 9.26 4.99
N ARG A 5 -4.71 9.36 5.52
CA ARG A 5 -3.51 8.67 4.98
C ARG A 5 -3.69 7.16 4.98
N PHE A 6 -4.16 6.60 6.10
CA PHE A 6 -4.41 5.16 6.22
C PHE A 6 -5.39 4.66 5.17
N VAL A 7 -6.54 5.31 5.04
CA VAL A 7 -7.56 4.94 4.04
C VAL A 7 -6.97 5.03 2.64
N HIS A 8 -6.31 6.14 2.33
CA HIS A 8 -5.76 6.39 1.00
C HIS A 8 -4.67 5.38 0.60
N PHE A 9 -3.68 5.14 1.47
CA PHE A 9 -2.65 4.12 1.25
C PHE A 9 -3.25 2.72 1.09
N SER A 10 -4.17 2.33 1.98
CA SER A 10 -4.82 1.01 1.93
C SER A 10 -5.54 0.80 0.60
N VAL A 11 -6.26 1.81 0.13
CA VAL A 11 -7.00 1.74 -1.13
C VAL A 11 -6.07 1.55 -2.33
N VAL A 12 -5.03 2.37 -2.46
CA VAL A 12 -4.10 2.29 -3.59
C VAL A 12 -3.34 0.96 -3.58
N LEU A 13 -2.87 0.50 -2.40
CA LEU A 13 -2.21 -0.79 -2.22
C LEU A 13 -3.12 -1.96 -2.61
N LEU A 14 -4.40 -1.93 -2.21
CA LEU A 14 -5.36 -2.99 -2.53
C LEU A 14 -5.70 -3.04 -4.02
N ILE A 15 -5.88 -1.90 -4.69
CA ILE A 15 -6.16 -1.87 -6.14
C ILE A 15 -4.96 -2.44 -6.91
N PHE A 16 -3.75 -1.98 -6.59
CA PHE A 16 -2.54 -2.51 -7.21
C PHE A 16 -2.38 -4.01 -6.95
N GLY A 17 -2.55 -4.44 -5.70
CA GLY A 17 -2.42 -5.83 -5.31
C GLY A 17 -3.46 -6.74 -5.95
N ALA A 18 -4.69 -6.28 -6.15
CA ALA A 18 -5.71 -7.02 -6.90
C ALA A 18 -5.25 -7.28 -8.35
N CYS A 19 -4.63 -6.28 -8.99
CA CYS A 19 -4.07 -6.44 -10.34
C CYS A 19 -2.84 -7.37 -10.34
N ALA A 20 -1.97 -7.29 -9.33
CA ALA A 20 -0.80 -8.15 -9.18
C ALA A 20 -1.17 -9.62 -8.88
N PHE A 21 -2.29 -9.86 -8.19
CA PHE A 21 -2.80 -11.20 -7.88
C PHE A 21 -3.41 -11.89 -9.10
N ARG A 22 -4.03 -11.15 -10.00
CA ARG A 22 -4.78 -11.70 -11.14
C ARG A 22 -4.00 -12.68 -12.02
N PRO A 23 -2.71 -12.49 -12.35
CA PRO A 23 -1.92 -13.47 -13.10
C PRO A 23 -1.88 -14.86 -12.46
N LEU A 24 -2.02 -14.95 -11.13
CA LEU A 24 -2.02 -16.23 -10.41
C LEU A 24 -3.28 -17.06 -10.70
N LEU A 25 -4.36 -16.42 -11.15
CA LEU A 25 -5.63 -17.05 -11.52
C LEU A 25 -5.64 -17.64 -12.93
N ARG A 26 -4.58 -17.45 -13.74
CA ARG A 26 -4.54 -17.95 -15.11
C ARG A 26 -4.62 -19.46 -15.16
N GLY A 27 -5.53 -19.96 -16.03
CA GLY A 27 -5.73 -21.39 -16.20
C GLY A 27 -6.53 -22.07 -15.06
N THR A 28 -7.19 -21.27 -14.20
CA THR A 28 -8.07 -21.78 -13.16
C THR A 28 -9.55 -21.50 -13.49
N GLY A 29 -10.44 -22.45 -13.22
CA GLY A 29 -11.87 -22.34 -13.58
C GLY A 29 -12.62 -21.13 -12.98
N PRO A 30 -12.38 -20.73 -11.70
CA PRO A 30 -13.07 -19.60 -11.07
C PRO A 30 -12.57 -18.22 -11.50
N GLY A 31 -11.57 -18.14 -12.40
CA GLY A 31 -10.90 -16.88 -12.76
C GLY A 31 -11.86 -15.79 -13.24
N SER A 32 -12.89 -16.10 -14.04
CA SER A 32 -13.84 -15.10 -14.56
C SER A 32 -14.76 -14.51 -13.47
N VAL A 33 -15.17 -15.31 -12.51
CA VAL A 33 -16.03 -14.87 -11.39
C VAL A 33 -15.23 -13.98 -10.43
N ILE A 34 -13.99 -14.37 -10.12
CA ILE A 34 -13.09 -13.61 -9.26
C ILE A 34 -12.70 -12.30 -9.96
N ASP A 35 -12.43 -12.30 -11.26
CA ASP A 35 -12.18 -11.09 -12.05
C ASP A 35 -13.33 -10.08 -11.93
N GLY A 36 -14.59 -10.54 -12.00
CA GLY A 36 -15.76 -9.68 -11.80
C GLY A 36 -15.82 -9.06 -10.41
N GLN A 37 -15.53 -9.85 -9.37
CA GLN A 37 -15.49 -9.37 -7.98
C GLN A 37 -14.36 -8.39 -7.75
N LEU A 38 -13.14 -8.69 -8.23
CA LEU A 38 -12.00 -7.81 -8.13
C LEU A 38 -12.27 -6.48 -8.85
N ARG A 39 -12.88 -6.51 -10.02
CA ARG A 39 -13.21 -5.28 -10.77
C ARG A 39 -14.23 -4.42 -10.01
N THR A 40 -15.25 -5.03 -9.42
CA THR A 40 -16.24 -4.31 -8.62
C THR A 40 -15.60 -3.71 -7.37
N ALA A 41 -14.78 -4.48 -6.66
CA ALA A 41 -14.03 -3.98 -5.51
C ALA A 41 -13.10 -2.81 -5.90
N CYS A 42 -12.34 -2.93 -6.99
CA CYS A 42 -11.46 -1.87 -7.48
C CYS A 42 -12.24 -0.59 -7.84
N ARG A 43 -13.48 -0.69 -8.38
CA ARG A 43 -14.31 0.48 -8.65
C ARG A 43 -14.69 1.23 -7.38
N VAL A 44 -15.15 0.51 -6.35
CA VAL A 44 -15.49 1.11 -5.06
C VAL A 44 -14.25 1.74 -4.41
N LEU A 45 -13.16 0.99 -4.38
CA LEU A 45 -11.88 1.48 -3.85
C LEU A 45 -11.38 2.72 -4.60
N ALA A 46 -11.53 2.79 -5.92
CA ALA A 46 -11.06 3.95 -6.69
C ALA A 46 -11.87 5.23 -6.36
N TRP A 47 -13.18 5.12 -6.10
CA TRP A 47 -13.96 6.26 -5.60
C TRP A 47 -13.51 6.71 -4.21
N VAL A 48 -13.26 5.76 -3.31
CA VAL A 48 -12.70 6.05 -1.98
C VAL A 48 -11.31 6.65 -2.11
N GLY A 49 -10.50 6.17 -3.08
CA GLY A 49 -9.18 6.69 -3.40
C GLY A 49 -9.23 8.16 -3.84
N LEU A 50 -10.11 8.50 -4.78
CA LEU A 50 -10.28 9.89 -5.21
C LEU A 50 -10.78 10.79 -4.06
N ALA A 51 -11.80 10.35 -3.33
CA ALA A 51 -12.35 11.12 -2.20
C ALA A 51 -11.29 11.35 -1.11
N SER A 52 -10.55 10.30 -0.71
CA SER A 52 -9.48 10.42 0.28
C SER A 52 -8.28 11.22 -0.24
N GLY A 53 -7.98 11.17 -1.55
CA GLY A 53 -6.96 12.00 -2.19
C GLY A 53 -7.31 13.50 -2.13
N VAL A 54 -8.56 13.85 -2.45
CA VAL A 54 -9.05 15.23 -2.31
C VAL A 54 -9.04 15.67 -0.85
N ALA A 55 -9.53 14.81 0.07
CA ALA A 55 -9.49 15.10 1.49
C ALA A 55 -8.06 15.33 2.01
N TRP A 56 -7.09 14.57 1.53
CA TRP A 56 -5.68 14.76 1.89
C TRP A 56 -5.14 16.09 1.38
N LEU A 57 -5.44 16.49 0.14
CA LEU A 57 -5.10 17.81 -0.37
C LEU A 57 -5.65 18.92 0.53
N LEU A 58 -6.95 18.87 0.85
CA LEU A 58 -7.59 19.87 1.71
C LEU A 58 -6.99 19.92 3.11
N LEU A 59 -6.73 18.76 3.73
CA LEU A 59 -6.11 18.69 5.06
C LEU A 59 -4.67 19.21 5.06
N THR A 60 -3.92 19.00 4.00
CA THR A 60 -2.56 19.54 3.86
C THR A 60 -2.59 21.03 3.61
N THR A 61 -3.48 21.51 2.73
CA THR A 61 -3.70 22.96 2.51
C THR A 61 -4.14 23.64 3.81
N HIS A 62 -5.03 23.01 4.60
CA HIS A 62 -5.46 23.54 5.89
C HIS A 62 -4.31 23.69 6.89
N SER A 63 -3.38 22.72 6.91
CA SER A 63 -2.20 22.81 7.76
C SER A 63 -1.24 23.94 7.39
N MET A 64 -1.29 24.41 6.14
CA MET A 64 -0.48 25.53 5.65
C MET A 64 -1.21 26.87 5.80
N ALA A 65 -2.53 26.90 5.51
CA ALA A 65 -3.35 28.13 5.51
C ALA A 65 -3.88 28.53 6.90
N GLY A 66 -3.98 27.58 7.84
CA GLY A 66 -4.38 27.83 9.23
C GLY A 66 -5.89 28.01 9.44
N SER A 67 -6.72 28.20 8.41
CA SER A 67 -8.16 28.36 8.51
C SER A 67 -8.93 27.72 7.36
N TRP A 68 -10.16 27.25 7.63
CA TRP A 68 -11.00 26.63 6.60
C TRP A 68 -11.42 27.57 5.47
N PRO A 69 -11.80 28.85 5.73
CA PRO A 69 -12.11 29.78 4.66
C PRO A 69 -10.94 29.96 3.67
N GLN A 70 -9.71 30.09 4.17
CA GLN A 70 -8.51 30.18 3.33
C GLN A 70 -8.20 28.86 2.63
N THR A 71 -8.42 27.72 3.29
CA THR A 71 -8.23 26.38 2.70
C THR A 71 -9.12 26.17 1.47
N LEU A 72 -10.34 26.63 1.53
CA LEU A 72 -11.34 26.47 0.45
C LEU A 72 -11.28 27.57 -0.60
N ASP A 73 -10.44 28.60 -0.41
CA ASP A 73 -10.20 29.63 -1.41
C ASP A 73 -9.48 29.04 -2.65
N PRO A 74 -10.07 29.18 -3.85
CA PRO A 74 -9.48 28.65 -5.08
C PRO A 74 -8.06 29.16 -5.35
N ALA A 75 -7.75 30.42 -5.01
CA ALA A 75 -6.42 30.99 -5.21
C ALA A 75 -5.38 30.30 -4.32
N THR A 76 -5.73 30.01 -3.07
CA THR A 76 -4.88 29.27 -2.12
C THR A 76 -4.65 27.82 -2.58
N LEU A 77 -5.71 27.14 -3.03
CA LEU A 77 -5.58 25.78 -3.57
C LEU A 77 -4.69 25.75 -4.80
N TRP A 78 -4.85 26.70 -5.72
CA TRP A 78 -4.02 26.82 -6.92
C TRP A 78 -2.56 27.12 -6.58
N LEU A 79 -2.32 27.98 -5.59
CA LEU A 79 -0.98 28.28 -5.10
C LEU A 79 -0.31 27.04 -4.52
N VAL A 80 -1.01 26.25 -3.67
CA VAL A 80 -0.48 25.01 -3.10
C VAL A 80 -0.15 24.01 -4.20
N LEU A 81 -1.09 23.77 -5.14
CA LEU A 81 -0.90 22.81 -6.23
C LEU A 81 0.25 23.19 -7.18
N GLY A 82 0.41 24.48 -7.47
CA GLY A 82 1.41 24.95 -8.45
C GLY A 82 2.79 25.22 -7.86
N SER A 83 2.86 25.67 -6.59
CA SER A 83 4.11 26.22 -6.03
C SER A 83 4.77 25.33 -4.97
N THR A 84 4.10 24.28 -4.49
CA THR A 84 4.69 23.37 -3.52
C THR A 84 5.08 22.04 -4.17
N PHE A 85 6.17 21.42 -3.72
CA PHE A 85 6.56 20.08 -4.17
C PHE A 85 5.43 19.07 -3.93
N PHE A 86 4.80 19.09 -2.74
CA PHE A 86 3.65 18.25 -2.44
C PHE A 86 2.51 18.48 -3.44
N GLY A 87 2.14 19.73 -3.70
CA GLY A 87 1.04 20.08 -4.58
C GLY A 87 1.25 19.60 -6.02
N GLN A 88 2.45 19.79 -6.56
CA GLN A 88 2.79 19.33 -7.92
C GLN A 88 2.68 17.80 -8.03
N VAL A 89 3.25 17.05 -7.09
CA VAL A 89 3.10 15.58 -7.05
C VAL A 89 1.64 15.20 -6.91
N TRP A 90 0.89 15.90 -6.06
CA TRP A 90 -0.49 15.60 -5.75
C TRP A 90 -1.45 15.91 -6.91
N ALA A 91 -1.15 16.92 -7.72
CA ALA A 91 -1.90 17.21 -8.96
C ALA A 91 -1.83 16.02 -9.94
N PHE A 92 -0.62 15.47 -10.15
CA PHE A 92 -0.46 14.24 -10.94
C PHE A 92 -1.17 13.06 -10.29
N HIS A 93 -1.05 12.91 -8.96
CA HIS A 93 -1.71 11.83 -8.24
C HIS A 93 -3.24 11.85 -8.45
N LEU A 94 -3.89 12.99 -8.29
CA LEU A 94 -5.34 13.13 -8.51
C LEU A 94 -5.72 12.91 -9.99
N LEU A 95 -4.90 13.39 -10.94
CA LEU A 95 -5.10 13.08 -12.36
C LEU A 95 -5.10 11.54 -12.60
N PHE A 96 -4.13 10.82 -12.06
CA PHE A 96 -4.08 9.36 -12.19
C PHE A 96 -5.22 8.63 -11.45
N CYS A 97 -5.73 9.18 -10.32
CA CYS A 97 -6.95 8.68 -9.69
C CYS A 97 -8.17 8.80 -10.63
N VAL A 98 -8.31 9.93 -11.32
CA VAL A 98 -9.39 10.13 -12.30
C VAL A 98 -9.22 9.19 -13.50
N LEU A 99 -8.03 9.08 -14.07
CA LEU A 99 -7.74 8.16 -15.17
C LEU A 99 -8.02 6.70 -14.78
N LEU A 100 -7.68 6.30 -13.55
CA LEU A 100 -7.99 4.97 -13.01
C LEU A 100 -9.49 4.74 -12.92
N LEU A 101 -10.25 5.73 -12.46
CA LEU A 101 -11.72 5.66 -12.43
C LEU A 101 -12.30 5.51 -13.83
N ILE A 102 -11.84 6.30 -14.80
CA ILE A 102 -12.28 6.22 -16.22
C ILE A 102 -11.99 4.80 -16.77
N ALA A 103 -10.78 4.27 -16.53
CA ALA A 103 -10.40 2.93 -16.98
C ALA A 103 -11.27 1.83 -16.34
N LEU A 104 -11.66 1.99 -15.07
CA LEU A 104 -12.52 1.04 -14.35
C LEU A 104 -13.99 1.14 -14.76
N GLN A 105 -14.50 2.33 -15.07
CA GLN A 105 -15.87 2.53 -15.58
C GLN A 105 -16.02 2.01 -17.01
N GLY A 106 -15.00 2.20 -17.83
CA GLY A 106 -14.92 1.69 -19.20
C GLY A 106 -14.61 0.19 -19.26
N ARG A 107 -14.15 -0.23 -20.46
CA ARG A 107 -13.68 -1.61 -20.71
C ARG A 107 -12.15 -1.75 -20.56
N GLY A 108 -11.50 -0.87 -19.79
CA GLY A 108 -10.06 -0.93 -19.57
C GLY A 108 -9.65 -2.31 -19.02
N GLY A 109 -8.63 -2.92 -19.63
CA GLY A 109 -8.09 -4.19 -19.18
C GLY A 109 -7.37 -4.07 -17.84
N PHE A 110 -7.25 -5.17 -17.10
CA PHE A 110 -6.53 -5.19 -15.82
C PHE A 110 -5.06 -4.76 -15.93
N ASN A 111 -4.43 -4.91 -17.09
CA ASN A 111 -3.07 -4.43 -17.32
C ASN A 111 -3.00 -2.90 -17.23
N LEU A 112 -3.98 -2.19 -17.81
CA LEU A 112 -4.05 -0.72 -17.71
C LEU A 112 -4.35 -0.29 -16.28
N ILE A 113 -5.29 -0.96 -15.59
CA ILE A 113 -5.61 -0.69 -14.18
C ILE A 113 -4.37 -0.90 -13.30
N GLY A 114 -3.63 -1.99 -13.53
CA GLY A 114 -2.37 -2.29 -12.84
C GLY A 114 -1.29 -1.25 -13.09
N LEU A 115 -1.12 -0.80 -14.34
CA LEU A 115 -0.17 0.26 -14.68
C LEU A 115 -0.52 1.56 -13.98
N LEU A 116 -1.79 2.02 -14.06
CA LEU A 116 -2.24 3.25 -13.42
C LEU A 116 -2.09 3.19 -11.89
N SER A 117 -2.43 2.05 -11.27
CA SER A 117 -2.24 1.88 -9.82
C SER A 117 -0.76 1.80 -9.42
N CYS A 118 0.11 1.26 -10.27
CA CYS A 118 1.57 1.27 -10.08
C CYS A 118 2.12 2.71 -10.14
N VAL A 119 1.62 3.54 -11.06
CA VAL A 119 1.97 4.98 -11.12
C VAL A 119 1.45 5.72 -9.89
N LEU A 120 0.24 5.40 -9.40
CA LEU A 120 -0.26 5.96 -8.13
C LEU A 120 0.64 5.62 -6.95
N LEU A 121 1.20 4.40 -6.88
CA LEU A 121 2.22 4.06 -5.87
C LEU A 121 3.50 4.87 -6.05
N ALA A 122 3.91 5.17 -7.29
CA ALA A 122 5.09 5.99 -7.56
C ALA A 122 4.89 7.44 -7.10
N THR A 123 3.70 8.00 -7.28
CA THR A 123 3.38 9.35 -6.78
C THR A 123 3.19 9.42 -5.26
N LEU A 124 2.96 8.29 -4.58
CA LEU A 124 2.94 8.22 -3.11
C LEU A 124 4.36 8.12 -2.51
N ALA A 125 5.34 7.63 -3.26
CA ALA A 125 6.70 7.43 -2.76
C ALA A 125 7.39 8.72 -2.29
N PRO A 126 7.29 9.87 -2.98
CA PRO A 126 7.88 11.14 -2.53
C PRO A 126 7.08 11.84 -1.43
N VAL A 127 5.87 11.35 -1.08
CA VAL A 127 5.03 12.00 -0.06
C VAL A 127 5.46 11.60 1.34
N GLY A 128 5.79 12.58 2.17
CA GLY A 128 6.32 12.40 3.52
C GLY A 128 7.84 12.37 3.56
N HIS A 129 8.43 11.46 4.30
CA HIS A 129 9.89 11.41 4.52
C HIS A 129 10.71 11.06 3.28
N GLY A 130 10.11 10.54 2.21
CA GLY A 130 10.79 10.24 0.95
C GLY A 130 11.41 11.46 0.26
N ALA A 131 10.89 12.66 0.52
CA ALA A 131 11.37 13.92 -0.05
C ALA A 131 12.41 14.66 0.83
N MET A 132 12.94 14.02 1.86
CA MET A 132 13.86 14.68 2.82
C MET A 132 15.28 14.89 2.30
N LEU A 133 15.70 14.14 1.30
CA LEU A 133 17.03 14.22 0.74
C LEU A 133 16.98 14.83 -0.66
N ASP A 134 17.94 15.73 -0.92
CA ASP A 134 18.11 16.36 -2.23
C ASP A 134 18.99 15.52 -3.17
N GLY A 135 18.91 15.83 -4.45
CA GLY A 135 19.75 15.26 -5.50
C GLY A 135 19.52 13.74 -5.72
N TRP A 136 20.55 13.06 -6.20
CA TRP A 136 20.47 11.64 -6.60
C TRP A 136 20.16 10.69 -5.42
N ARG A 137 20.57 11.05 -4.19
CA ARG A 137 20.29 10.28 -2.97
C ARG A 137 18.79 10.27 -2.66
N GLY A 138 18.15 11.44 -2.80
CA GLY A 138 16.69 11.55 -2.67
C GLY A 138 15.93 10.75 -3.72
N GLN A 139 16.39 10.77 -4.98
CA GLN A 139 15.80 9.98 -6.06
C GLN A 139 15.90 8.47 -5.78
N LEU A 140 17.07 8.00 -5.30
CA LEU A 140 17.25 6.60 -4.91
C LEU A 140 16.35 6.20 -3.72
N LEU A 141 16.18 7.09 -2.74
CA LEU A 141 15.27 6.84 -1.62
C LEU A 141 13.81 6.76 -2.10
N MET A 142 13.38 7.65 -2.98
CA MET A 142 12.04 7.60 -3.58
C MET A 142 11.83 6.32 -4.39
N LEU A 143 12.83 5.90 -5.17
CA LEU A 143 12.79 4.62 -5.90
C LEU A 143 12.68 3.43 -4.93
N ASN A 144 13.50 3.41 -3.88
CA ASN A 144 13.43 2.38 -2.83
C ASN A 144 12.04 2.35 -2.16
N GLN A 145 11.48 3.51 -1.86
CA GLN A 145 10.14 3.62 -1.29
C GLN A 145 9.06 3.12 -2.26
N TRP A 146 9.16 3.44 -3.54
CA TRP A 146 8.25 2.91 -4.55
C TRP A 146 8.30 1.38 -4.65
N VAL A 147 9.50 0.79 -4.71
CA VAL A 147 9.69 -0.67 -4.70
C VAL A 147 9.09 -1.28 -3.42
N HIS A 148 9.29 -0.64 -2.27
CA HIS A 148 8.68 -1.05 -1.01
C HIS A 148 7.15 -1.08 -1.10
N LEU A 149 6.52 -0.02 -1.60
CA LEU A 149 5.07 0.08 -1.77
C LEU A 149 4.53 -0.95 -2.76
N VAL A 150 5.26 -1.23 -3.85
CA VAL A 150 4.91 -2.28 -4.82
C VAL A 150 4.91 -3.66 -4.15
N CYS A 151 5.95 -3.99 -3.39
CA CYS A 151 6.02 -5.27 -2.67
C CYS A 151 4.91 -5.39 -1.61
N VAL A 152 4.67 -4.33 -0.82
CA VAL A 152 3.61 -4.30 0.19
C VAL A 152 2.22 -4.41 -0.45
N GLY A 153 1.97 -3.68 -1.55
CA GLY A 153 0.69 -3.70 -2.27
C GLY A 153 0.41 -5.09 -2.86
N ALA A 154 1.41 -5.69 -3.51
CA ALA A 154 1.29 -7.05 -4.06
C ALA A 154 1.04 -8.09 -2.94
N TRP A 155 1.69 -7.93 -1.77
CA TRP A 155 1.47 -8.82 -0.61
C TRP A 155 0.06 -8.65 -0.02
N ILE A 156 -0.32 -7.44 0.42
CA ILE A 156 -1.61 -7.18 1.11
C ILE A 156 -2.79 -7.43 0.18
N GLY A 157 -2.71 -6.95 -1.07
CA GLY A 157 -3.77 -7.18 -2.05
C GLY A 157 -3.82 -8.62 -2.54
N GLY A 158 -2.66 -9.31 -2.59
CA GLY A 158 -2.58 -10.73 -2.86
C GLY A 158 -3.26 -11.58 -1.78
N LEU A 159 -3.07 -11.25 -0.49
CA LEU A 159 -3.79 -11.89 0.63
C LEU A 159 -5.31 -11.67 0.52
N ALA A 160 -5.77 -10.45 0.16
CA ALA A 160 -7.18 -10.18 -0.08
C ALA A 160 -7.74 -11.02 -1.24
N GLY A 161 -6.98 -11.14 -2.35
CA GLY A 161 -7.33 -12.03 -3.47
C GLY A 161 -7.38 -13.49 -3.06
N LEU A 162 -6.44 -13.94 -2.24
CA LEU A 162 -6.42 -15.31 -1.73
C LEU A 162 -7.62 -15.61 -0.82
N LEU A 163 -8.07 -14.66 -0.01
CA LEU A 163 -9.29 -14.79 0.80
C LEU A 163 -10.53 -14.98 -0.07
N LEU A 164 -10.62 -14.33 -1.25
CA LEU A 164 -11.71 -14.54 -2.20
C LEU A 164 -11.67 -15.96 -2.79
N VAL A 165 -10.49 -16.51 -3.05
CA VAL A 165 -10.31 -17.90 -3.52
C VAL A 165 -10.70 -18.88 -2.43
N LEU A 166 -10.24 -18.67 -1.19
CA LEU A 166 -10.53 -19.53 -0.04
C LEU A 166 -12.00 -19.48 0.41
N ALA A 167 -12.74 -18.44 0.02
CA ALA A 167 -14.18 -18.36 0.27
C ALA A 167 -15.00 -19.32 -0.61
N ARG A 168 -14.42 -19.84 -1.70
CA ARG A 168 -15.05 -20.79 -2.64
C ARG A 168 -14.09 -21.94 -2.93
N PRO A 169 -13.91 -22.85 -1.99
CA PRO A 169 -12.89 -23.87 -2.10
C PRO A 169 -13.25 -24.94 -3.16
N ASP A 170 -12.55 -24.85 -4.28
CA ASP A 170 -12.28 -25.99 -5.14
C ASP A 170 -10.87 -26.47 -4.84
N GLY A 171 -10.74 -27.62 -4.20
CA GLY A 171 -9.49 -28.05 -3.56
C GLY A 171 -8.27 -28.07 -4.50
N HIS A 172 -8.45 -28.47 -5.77
CA HIS A 172 -7.35 -28.49 -6.75
C HIS A 172 -6.93 -27.08 -7.15
N THR A 173 -7.89 -26.21 -7.44
CA THR A 173 -7.64 -24.82 -7.82
C THR A 173 -6.97 -24.02 -6.70
N VAL A 174 -7.43 -24.22 -5.47
CA VAL A 174 -6.84 -23.56 -4.28
C VAL A 174 -5.38 -23.92 -4.11
N SER A 175 -5.00 -25.20 -4.21
CA SER A 175 -3.60 -25.64 -4.02
C SER A 175 -2.65 -25.02 -5.05
N VAL A 176 -3.07 -24.93 -6.31
CA VAL A 176 -2.29 -24.32 -7.39
C VAL A 176 -2.06 -22.83 -7.13
N ILE A 177 -3.12 -22.10 -6.76
CA ILE A 177 -3.03 -20.66 -6.49
C ILE A 177 -2.17 -20.40 -5.25
N LEU A 178 -2.33 -21.17 -4.19
CA LEU A 178 -1.51 -21.09 -2.97
C LEU A 178 -0.02 -21.29 -3.27
N GLN A 179 0.32 -22.30 -4.08
CA GLN A 179 1.72 -22.54 -4.43
C GLN A 179 2.30 -21.38 -5.25
N ARG A 180 1.54 -20.86 -6.24
CA ARG A 180 1.97 -19.70 -7.02
C ARG A 180 2.16 -18.46 -6.13
N PHE A 181 1.21 -18.21 -5.21
CA PHE A 181 1.29 -17.10 -4.27
C PHE A 181 2.47 -17.24 -3.31
N SER A 182 2.72 -18.44 -2.76
CA SER A 182 3.86 -18.70 -1.88
C SER A 182 5.19 -18.44 -2.59
N ASN A 183 5.35 -18.87 -3.84
CA ASN A 183 6.56 -18.63 -4.61
C ASN A 183 6.82 -17.13 -4.83
N LEU A 184 5.77 -16.37 -5.18
CA LEU A 184 5.84 -14.92 -5.29
C LEU A 184 6.13 -14.29 -3.92
N GLY A 185 5.53 -14.83 -2.86
CA GLY A 185 5.65 -14.36 -1.49
C GLY A 185 7.08 -14.24 -1.00
N PHE A 186 7.97 -15.20 -1.33
CA PHE A 186 9.38 -15.13 -0.95
C PHE A 186 10.07 -13.88 -1.54
N VAL A 187 9.80 -13.56 -2.80
CA VAL A 187 10.37 -12.38 -3.46
C VAL A 187 9.81 -11.10 -2.84
N LEU A 188 8.50 -11.05 -2.58
CA LEU A 188 7.84 -9.89 -1.97
C LEU A 188 8.36 -9.64 -0.56
N VAL A 189 8.49 -10.68 0.27
CA VAL A 189 9.03 -10.58 1.63
C VAL A 189 10.47 -10.09 1.62
N ALA A 190 11.33 -10.68 0.79
CA ALA A 190 12.70 -10.22 0.64
C ALA A 190 12.76 -8.73 0.24
N GLY A 191 11.93 -8.33 -0.74
CA GLY A 191 11.80 -6.94 -1.14
C GLY A 191 11.34 -6.01 0.00
N ILE A 192 10.33 -6.40 0.77
CA ILE A 192 9.83 -5.63 1.92
C ILE A 192 10.91 -5.46 3.00
N ILE A 193 11.66 -6.52 3.32
CA ILE A 193 12.69 -6.48 4.34
C ILE A 193 13.85 -5.59 3.88
N VAL A 194 14.40 -5.83 2.70
CA VAL A 194 15.55 -5.07 2.18
C VAL A 194 15.21 -3.59 2.05
N THR A 195 14.10 -3.26 1.39
CA THR A 195 13.69 -1.86 1.21
C THR A 195 13.31 -1.19 2.53
N GLY A 196 12.72 -1.95 3.47
CA GLY A 196 12.38 -1.47 4.81
C GLY A 196 13.62 -1.13 5.64
N LEU A 197 14.66 -1.97 5.59
CA LEU A 197 15.94 -1.72 6.25
C LEU A 197 16.65 -0.48 5.67
N ILE A 198 16.65 -0.33 4.35
CA ILE A 198 17.20 0.86 3.68
C ILE A 198 16.45 2.11 4.14
N ASN A 199 15.10 2.09 4.12
CA ASN A 199 14.28 3.21 4.59
C ASN A 199 14.62 3.57 6.05
N THR A 200 14.69 2.57 6.94
CA THR A 200 15.01 2.82 8.35
C THR A 200 16.39 3.45 8.48
N ARG A 201 17.42 2.86 7.86
CA ARG A 201 18.80 3.35 7.93
C ARG A 201 18.95 4.78 7.43
N VAL A 202 18.29 5.10 6.32
CA VAL A 202 18.36 6.44 5.72
C VAL A 202 17.60 7.49 6.55
N LEU A 203 16.41 7.12 7.08
CA LEU A 203 15.56 8.06 7.81
C LEU A 203 16.00 8.31 9.25
N THR A 204 16.73 7.38 9.86
CA THR A 204 17.14 7.51 11.27
C THR A 204 18.64 7.66 11.47
N GLY A 205 19.44 7.54 10.40
CA GLY A 205 20.90 7.57 10.49
C GLY A 205 21.51 6.34 11.20
N ALA A 206 20.67 5.45 11.75
CA ALA A 206 21.06 4.24 12.49
C ALA A 206 20.31 3.02 12.00
N LEU A 207 20.71 1.82 12.40
CA LEU A 207 19.91 0.61 12.15
C LEU A 207 18.63 0.59 12.98
N TRP A 208 18.67 1.26 14.14
CA TRP A 208 17.52 1.45 15.00
C TRP A 208 17.58 2.79 15.72
N PRO A 209 16.50 3.58 15.75
CA PRO A 209 16.46 4.85 16.47
C PRO A 209 16.35 4.64 17.99
N THR A 210 16.96 5.54 18.76
CA THR A 210 16.89 5.57 20.22
C THR A 210 16.34 6.93 20.69
N PRO A 211 15.59 6.96 21.80
CA PRO A 211 15.19 5.88 22.71
C PRO A 211 14.08 4.99 22.12
N LEU A 212 14.12 3.67 22.43
CA LEU A 212 13.28 2.63 21.80
C LEU A 212 11.77 2.82 21.98
N PHE A 213 11.33 3.35 23.10
CA PHE A 213 9.92 3.37 23.51
C PHE A 213 9.28 4.77 23.39
N GLU A 214 9.87 5.66 22.61
CA GLU A 214 9.36 7.02 22.44
C GLU A 214 9.20 7.40 20.98
N GLY A 215 8.16 8.21 20.71
CA GLY A 215 7.93 8.88 19.43
C GLY A 215 8.02 7.96 18.22
N PHE A 216 8.88 8.32 17.28
CA PHE A 216 9.11 7.62 16.03
C PHE A 216 9.60 6.16 16.24
N ALA A 217 10.52 5.94 17.20
CA ALA A 217 11.09 4.62 17.47
C ALA A 217 10.05 3.61 17.96
N LEU A 218 9.12 4.04 18.84
CA LEU A 218 8.03 3.19 19.32
C LEU A 218 7.10 2.75 18.16
N ILE A 219 6.69 3.67 17.31
CA ILE A 219 5.81 3.33 16.18
C ILE A 219 6.53 2.45 15.16
N LEU A 220 7.83 2.67 14.95
CA LEU A 220 8.64 1.79 14.12
C LEU A 220 8.73 0.38 14.73
N LEU A 221 8.90 0.27 16.06
CA LEU A 221 8.90 -1.01 16.76
C LEU A 221 7.57 -1.74 16.57
N VAL A 222 6.44 -1.04 16.76
CA VAL A 222 5.11 -1.61 16.50
C VAL A 222 5.00 -2.12 15.07
N LYS A 223 5.42 -1.32 14.06
CA LYS A 223 5.42 -1.74 12.66
C LYS A 223 6.24 -3.01 12.44
N VAL A 224 7.47 -3.06 12.95
CA VAL A 224 8.36 -4.21 12.77
C VAL A 224 7.80 -5.46 13.46
N THR A 225 7.21 -5.32 14.64
CA THR A 225 6.55 -6.43 15.36
C THR A 225 5.36 -6.96 14.56
N LEU A 226 4.51 -6.09 14.02
CA LEU A 226 3.37 -6.49 13.18
C LEU A 226 3.86 -7.26 11.94
N VAL A 227 4.91 -6.77 11.28
CA VAL A 227 5.50 -7.47 10.13
C VAL A 227 6.10 -8.81 10.53
N ALA A 228 6.78 -8.91 11.68
CA ALA A 228 7.29 -10.18 12.18
C ALA A 228 6.17 -11.20 12.44
N VAL A 229 5.06 -10.78 13.06
CA VAL A 229 3.87 -11.63 13.24
C VAL A 229 3.30 -12.07 11.90
N MET A 230 3.19 -11.17 10.92
CA MET A 230 2.75 -11.52 9.56
C MET A 230 3.65 -12.59 8.92
N LEU A 231 4.97 -12.49 9.06
CA LEU A 231 5.91 -13.47 8.52
C LEU A 231 5.77 -14.85 9.20
N LEU A 232 5.52 -14.87 10.51
CA LEU A 232 5.24 -16.12 11.24
C LEU A 232 3.92 -16.75 10.76
N LEU A 233 2.88 -15.93 10.53
CA LEU A 233 1.61 -16.41 9.97
C LEU A 233 1.80 -16.91 8.54
N ALA A 234 2.59 -16.22 7.70
CA ALA A 234 2.90 -16.66 6.34
C ALA A 234 3.61 -18.01 6.33
N LEU A 235 4.58 -18.23 7.23
CA LEU A 235 5.25 -19.53 7.41
C LEU A 235 4.24 -20.60 7.88
N PHE A 236 3.41 -20.29 8.85
CA PHE A 236 2.33 -21.18 9.30
C PHE A 236 1.37 -21.52 8.15
N ASN A 237 0.95 -20.54 7.35
CA ASN A 237 0.09 -20.74 6.19
C ASN A 237 0.73 -21.66 5.15
N LEU A 238 2.04 -21.54 4.93
CA LEU A 238 2.79 -22.42 4.03
C LEU A 238 2.77 -23.87 4.51
N LEU A 239 2.92 -24.10 5.82
CA LEU A 239 2.87 -25.44 6.42
C LEU A 239 1.46 -26.04 6.38
N MET A 240 0.44 -25.25 6.71
CA MET A 240 -0.96 -25.68 6.73
C MET A 240 -1.50 -25.94 5.31
N SER A 241 -1.03 -25.20 4.31
CA SER A 241 -1.41 -25.44 2.91
C SER A 241 -0.92 -26.81 2.42
N ARG A 242 0.27 -27.24 2.85
CA ARG A 242 0.82 -28.57 2.56
C ARG A 242 0.06 -29.69 3.28
N ALA A 243 -0.52 -29.39 4.44
CA ALA A 243 -1.29 -30.33 5.23
C ALA A 243 -2.78 -30.42 4.82
N GLY A 244 -3.27 -29.58 3.89
CA GLY A 244 -4.64 -29.62 3.37
C GLY A 244 -5.72 -29.03 4.30
N HIS A 245 -5.37 -28.32 5.38
CA HIS A 245 -6.30 -27.75 6.35
C HIS A 245 -6.89 -26.38 5.90
N LEU A 246 -7.80 -26.39 4.92
CA LEU A 246 -8.33 -25.17 4.27
C LEU A 246 -9.08 -24.21 5.21
N ALA A 247 -9.81 -24.72 6.22
CA ALA A 247 -10.56 -23.88 7.16
C ALA A 247 -9.61 -23.06 8.06
N ILE A 248 -8.58 -23.72 8.60
CA ILE A 248 -7.54 -23.08 9.42
C ILE A 248 -6.78 -22.05 8.58
N LEU A 249 -6.46 -22.42 7.34
CA LEU A 249 -5.74 -21.56 6.40
C LEU A 249 -6.51 -20.25 6.12
N ARG A 250 -7.84 -20.32 5.89
CA ARG A 250 -8.66 -19.13 5.67
C ARG A 250 -8.61 -18.15 6.85
N THR A 251 -8.72 -18.64 8.06
CA THR A 251 -8.66 -17.81 9.27
C THR A 251 -7.29 -17.19 9.44
N SER A 252 -6.22 -17.99 9.27
CA SER A 252 -4.85 -17.52 9.41
C SER A 252 -4.49 -16.46 8.35
N VAL A 253 -4.88 -16.65 7.09
CA VAL A 253 -4.70 -15.65 6.01
C VAL A 253 -5.49 -14.36 6.31
N ALA A 254 -6.69 -14.47 6.89
CA ALA A 254 -7.44 -13.29 7.31
C ALA A 254 -6.73 -12.52 8.44
N CYS A 255 -6.18 -13.24 9.42
CA CYS A 255 -5.37 -12.61 10.48
C CYS A 255 -4.12 -11.94 9.88
N GLU A 256 -3.38 -12.61 8.99
CA GLU A 256 -2.22 -12.05 8.31
C GLU A 256 -2.58 -10.76 7.56
N TRP A 257 -3.70 -10.76 6.83
CA TRP A 257 -4.19 -9.57 6.13
C TRP A 257 -4.54 -8.42 7.07
N LEU A 258 -5.18 -8.69 8.21
CA LEU A 258 -5.50 -7.69 9.23
C LEU A 258 -4.23 -7.10 9.86
N PHE A 259 -3.21 -7.91 10.16
CA PHE A 259 -1.91 -7.41 10.64
C PHE A 259 -1.22 -6.55 9.58
N GLY A 260 -1.35 -6.89 8.28
CA GLY A 260 -0.88 -6.06 7.19
C GLY A 260 -1.53 -4.68 7.16
N LEU A 261 -2.85 -4.61 7.30
CA LEU A 261 -3.56 -3.34 7.41
C LEU A 261 -3.17 -2.56 8.67
N ALA A 262 -2.97 -3.24 9.81
CA ALA A 262 -2.48 -2.60 11.03
C ALA A 262 -1.07 -2.00 10.83
N ALA A 263 -0.18 -2.69 10.09
CA ALA A 263 1.12 -2.14 9.72
C ALA A 263 1.01 -0.89 8.84
N VAL A 264 0.06 -0.84 7.89
CA VAL A 264 -0.24 0.37 7.09
C VAL A 264 -0.76 1.50 7.98
N ALA A 265 -1.59 1.20 9.00
CA ALA A 265 -2.06 2.19 9.96
C ALA A 265 -0.89 2.77 10.79
N ALA A 266 0.02 1.92 11.26
CA ALA A 266 1.22 2.35 11.98
C ALA A 266 2.10 3.27 11.11
N VAL A 267 2.29 2.94 9.81
CA VAL A 267 3.02 3.80 8.85
C VAL A 267 2.31 5.13 8.63
N SER A 268 0.98 5.13 8.58
CA SER A 268 0.20 6.35 8.39
C SER A 268 0.35 7.32 9.58
N LEU A 269 0.53 6.79 10.78
CA LEU A 269 0.88 7.56 11.97
C LEU A 269 2.35 7.99 11.92
N LEU A 270 3.28 7.08 11.61
CA LEU A 270 4.71 7.36 11.50
C LEU A 270 5.01 8.54 10.57
N GLY A 271 4.30 8.61 9.44
CA GLY A 271 4.47 9.68 8.46
C GLY A 271 3.98 11.07 8.92
N THR A 272 3.40 11.20 10.12
CA THR A 272 3.03 12.49 10.75
C THR A 272 4.00 12.89 11.86
N LEU A 273 4.92 12.00 12.25
CA LEU A 273 5.94 12.28 13.26
C LEU A 273 7.21 12.80 12.58
N ALA A 274 7.90 13.71 13.26
CA ALA A 274 9.22 14.14 12.81
C ALA A 274 10.21 12.95 12.87
N PRO A 275 10.99 12.69 11.82
CA PRO A 275 12.04 11.68 11.89
C PRO A 275 13.14 12.14 12.84
N LEU A 276 13.72 11.18 13.56
CA LEU A 276 14.86 11.43 14.45
C LEU A 276 16.15 11.48 13.61
N VAL A 277 16.26 12.46 12.71
CA VAL A 277 17.57 12.73 12.08
C VAL A 277 18.39 13.47 13.11
N VAL A 278 19.32 12.77 13.72
CA VAL A 278 20.45 13.43 14.40
C VAL A 278 21.35 13.95 13.30
N VAL A 279 21.29 15.27 13.05
CA VAL A 279 22.22 16.00 12.18
C VAL A 279 23.61 15.96 12.80
#